data_672065c4a15dc1b734025426f71a2985
#
_entry.id   672065c4a15dc1b734025426f71a2985
#
_cell.length_a   1.000
_cell.length_b   1.000
_cell.length_c   1.000
_cell.angle_alpha   90.00
_cell.angle_beta   90.00
_cell.angle_gamma   90.00
#
_symmetry.space_group_name_H-M   'P 1'
#
loop_
_entity.id
_entity.type
_entity.pdbx_description
1 polymer ?
#
loop_
_entity_poly.entity_id
_entity_poly.type
_entity_poly.pdbx_seq_one_letter_code
_entity_poly.pdbx_strand_id
1 'polypeptide(L)'
;MEPVCITTRTDYDLYRTHGYEPLIDRHFMLAIRLRVAIQRELFGTGHTPEENEKFYRWCWNHYPHICAECMRPLHQYSATYISHILTRGAHPEMAHDPRNVRILCFNHHSQYEQRPTRKTMRIFADTERVISELKADYLQIFPYLCENEKI
;
A
#
# COMPACT_ATOMS: atom_id res chain seq x y z
N MET A 1 -2.13 -14.96 -21.01
CA MET A 1 -1.17 -15.31 -19.94
C MET A 1 -1.93 -15.97 -18.82
N GLU A 2 -1.53 -17.17 -18.46
CA GLU A 2 -2.21 -17.86 -17.36
C GLU A 2 -1.92 -17.16 -16.03
N PRO A 3 -2.90 -17.10 -15.17
CA PRO A 3 -2.73 -16.45 -13.87
C PRO A 3 -1.78 -17.25 -12.97
N VAL A 4 -0.89 -16.54 -12.30
CA VAL A 4 0.02 -17.16 -11.34
C VAL A 4 -0.74 -17.45 -10.06
N CYS A 5 -0.86 -18.71 -9.74
CA CYS A 5 -1.49 -19.15 -8.51
C CYS A 5 -0.41 -19.38 -7.44
N ILE A 6 -0.46 -18.65 -6.36
CA ILE A 6 0.46 -18.86 -5.24
C ILE A 6 -0.11 -19.97 -4.38
N THR A 7 0.35 -21.19 -4.64
CA THR A 7 -0.12 -22.37 -3.90
C THR A 7 1.00 -23.12 -3.20
N THR A 8 2.25 -22.72 -3.45
CA THR A 8 3.41 -23.44 -2.91
C THR A 8 4.26 -22.54 -2.02
N ARG A 9 5.08 -23.17 -1.19
CA ARG A 9 6.08 -22.46 -0.39
C ARG A 9 7.06 -21.69 -1.28
N THR A 10 7.38 -22.22 -2.44
CA THR A 10 8.27 -21.56 -3.40
C THR A 10 7.67 -20.27 -3.92
N ASP A 11 6.39 -20.29 -4.28
CA ASP A 11 5.68 -19.07 -4.71
C ASP A 11 5.69 -18.01 -3.62
N TYR A 12 5.46 -18.43 -2.38
CA TYR A 12 5.49 -17.54 -1.23
C TYR A 12 6.87 -16.90 -1.03
N ASP A 13 7.92 -17.71 -1.13
CA ASP A 13 9.30 -17.21 -0.96
C ASP A 13 9.70 -16.25 -2.09
N LEU A 14 9.27 -16.54 -3.33
CA LEU A 14 9.45 -15.64 -4.46
C LEU A 14 8.72 -14.31 -4.24
N TYR A 15 7.51 -14.38 -3.73
CA TYR A 15 6.74 -13.20 -3.40
C TYR A 15 7.45 -12.32 -2.37
N ARG A 16 7.99 -12.93 -1.34
CA ARG A 16 8.75 -12.19 -0.31
C ARG A 16 10.02 -11.57 -0.87
N THR A 17 10.69 -12.28 -1.78
CA THR A 17 11.98 -11.83 -2.35
C THR A 17 11.79 -10.69 -3.35
N HIS A 18 10.77 -10.77 -4.20
CA HIS A 18 10.57 -9.83 -5.31
C HIS A 18 9.51 -8.76 -5.04
N GLY A 19 8.91 -8.79 -3.87
CA GLY A 19 7.87 -7.84 -3.49
C GLY A 19 6.49 -8.20 -4.03
N TYR A 20 5.60 -7.24 -3.96
CA TYR A 20 4.19 -7.49 -4.26
C TYR A 20 3.87 -7.57 -5.74
N GLU A 21 4.50 -6.77 -6.57
CA GLU A 21 4.08 -6.56 -7.95
C GLU A 21 4.15 -7.79 -8.86
N PRO A 22 5.19 -8.61 -8.82
CA PRO A 22 5.28 -9.78 -9.71
C PRO A 22 4.21 -10.83 -9.48
N LEU A 23 3.66 -10.86 -8.29
CA LEU A 23 2.69 -11.87 -7.89
C LEU A 23 1.31 -11.31 -7.65
N ILE A 24 1.17 -10.05 -7.91
CA ILE A 24 -0.11 -9.41 -7.86
C ILE A 24 -0.96 -9.91 -8.97
N ASP A 25 -1.67 -11.00 -8.70
CA ASP A 25 -2.45 -11.04 -9.46
C ASP A 25 -3.41 -11.74 -9.84
N ARG A 26 -3.96 -12.02 -10.11
CA ARG A 26 -5.04 -12.43 -10.98
C ARG A 26 -5.88 -13.56 -10.45
N HIS A 27 -5.46 -14.25 -9.38
CA HIS A 27 -6.29 -15.16 -8.63
C HIS A 27 -6.64 -14.52 -7.32
N PHE A 28 -7.50 -13.63 -7.46
CA PHE A 28 -7.83 -12.58 -6.59
C PHE A 28 -7.97 -12.97 -5.13
N MET A 29 -8.80 -13.91 -4.77
CA MET A 29 -9.03 -14.24 -3.36
C MET A 29 -7.81 -14.86 -2.69
N LEU A 30 -7.13 -15.76 -3.39
CA LEU A 30 -5.94 -16.38 -2.84
C LEU A 30 -4.79 -15.38 -2.75
N ALA A 31 -4.59 -14.57 -3.81
CA ALA A 31 -3.54 -13.57 -3.83
C ALA A 31 -3.71 -12.53 -2.72
N ILE A 32 -4.90 -11.97 -2.54
CA ILE A 32 -5.12 -10.95 -1.50
C ILE A 32 -5.02 -11.54 -0.09
N ARG A 33 -5.53 -12.74 0.14
CA ARG A 33 -5.41 -13.40 1.43
C ARG A 33 -3.96 -13.67 1.79
N LEU A 34 -3.17 -14.11 0.81
CA LEU A 34 -1.75 -14.36 1.02
C LEU A 34 -0.99 -13.07 1.29
N ARG A 35 -1.32 -12.00 0.56
CA ARG A 35 -0.73 -10.68 0.81
C ARG A 35 -0.99 -10.19 2.22
N VAL A 36 -2.22 -10.31 2.69
CA VAL A 36 -2.58 -9.93 4.06
C VAL A 36 -1.81 -10.78 5.07
N ALA A 37 -1.69 -12.09 4.84
CA ALA A 37 -0.91 -12.97 5.70
C ALA A 37 0.58 -12.56 5.75
N ILE A 38 1.16 -12.20 4.62
CA ILE A 38 2.54 -11.71 4.53
C ILE A 38 2.71 -10.39 5.28
N GLN A 39 1.78 -9.47 5.13
CA GLN A 39 1.80 -8.20 5.84
C GLN A 39 1.82 -8.41 7.35
N ARG A 40 0.97 -9.31 7.85
CA ARG A 40 0.90 -9.64 9.27
C ARG A 40 2.17 -10.28 9.78
N GLU A 41 2.77 -11.15 8.98
CA GLU A 41 4.05 -11.77 9.33
C GLU A 41 5.19 -10.75 9.39
N LEU A 42 5.25 -9.84 8.41
CA LEU A 42 6.35 -8.87 8.30
C LEU A 42 6.22 -7.73 9.31
N PHE A 43 5.01 -7.24 9.55
CA PHE A 43 4.79 -5.99 10.26
C PHE A 43 4.00 -6.12 11.55
N GLY A 44 3.40 -7.29 11.81
CA GLY A 44 2.56 -7.51 12.98
C GLY A 44 1.08 -7.22 12.71
N THR A 45 0.26 -7.41 13.74
CA THR A 45 -1.20 -7.34 13.63
C THR A 45 -1.85 -6.26 14.49
N GLY A 46 -1.08 -5.66 15.39
CA GLY A 46 -1.60 -4.71 16.38
C GLY A 46 -1.56 -3.26 15.97
N HIS A 47 -0.91 -2.95 14.84
CA HIS A 47 -0.72 -1.57 14.36
C HIS A 47 -0.14 -0.64 15.44
N THR A 48 0.79 -1.17 16.23
CA THR A 48 1.52 -0.40 17.23
C THR A 48 2.48 0.59 16.55
N PRO A 49 2.96 1.63 17.26
CA PRO A 49 3.98 2.52 16.70
C PRO A 49 5.21 1.79 16.18
N GLU A 50 5.66 0.75 16.89
CA GLU A 50 6.79 -0.07 16.48
C GLU A 50 6.51 -0.87 15.20
N GLU A 51 5.33 -1.43 15.09
CA GLU A 51 4.89 -2.17 13.91
C GLU A 51 4.73 -1.24 12.70
N ASN A 52 4.17 -0.06 12.90
CA ASN A 52 4.07 0.96 11.88
C ASN A 52 5.45 1.39 11.39
N GLU A 53 6.40 1.56 12.30
CA GLU A 53 7.77 1.94 11.95
C GLU A 53 8.47 0.85 11.12
N LYS A 54 8.26 -0.42 11.45
CA LYS A 54 8.74 -1.53 10.63
C LYS A 54 8.23 -1.44 9.20
N PHE A 55 6.95 -1.15 9.06
CA PHE A 55 6.31 -1.01 7.75
C PHE A 55 6.88 0.18 6.98
N TYR A 56 7.04 1.34 7.62
CA TYR A 56 7.57 2.53 6.98
C TYR A 56 9.01 2.33 6.50
N ARG A 57 9.85 1.69 7.30
CA ARG A 57 11.21 1.37 6.89
C ARG A 57 11.27 0.36 5.78
N TRP A 58 10.38 -0.62 5.82
CA TRP A 58 10.26 -1.58 4.72
C TRP A 58 9.92 -0.87 3.41
N CYS A 59 8.95 0.03 3.42
CA CYS A 59 8.58 0.82 2.25
C CYS A 59 9.74 1.67 1.76
N TRP A 60 10.41 2.35 2.66
CA TRP A 60 11.59 3.14 2.31
C TRP A 60 12.66 2.29 1.62
N ASN A 61 12.93 1.10 2.14
CA ASN A 61 13.97 0.22 1.62
C ASN A 61 13.62 -0.39 0.26
N HIS A 62 12.32 -0.47 -0.09
CA HIS A 62 11.86 -1.12 -1.31
C HIS A 62 11.39 -0.16 -2.39
N TYR A 63 11.19 1.10 -2.06
CA TYR A 63 10.76 2.12 -3.03
C TYR A 63 11.90 3.06 -3.39
N PRO A 64 11.87 3.66 -4.60
CA PRO A 64 12.83 4.70 -4.95
C PRO A 64 12.75 5.88 -3.98
N HIS A 65 13.91 6.43 -3.59
CA HIS A 65 13.98 7.57 -2.67
C HIS A 65 13.75 8.89 -3.42
N ILE A 66 12.57 9.00 -4.01
CA ILE A 66 12.18 10.13 -4.85
C ILE A 66 10.72 10.46 -4.55
N CYS A 67 10.40 11.75 -4.42
CA CYS A 67 9.01 12.18 -4.29
C CYS A 67 8.25 11.82 -5.57
N ALA A 68 7.16 11.07 -5.44
CA ALA A 68 6.36 10.64 -6.58
C ALA A 68 5.72 11.82 -7.34
N GLU A 69 5.49 12.95 -6.67
CA GLU A 69 4.87 14.12 -7.30
C GLU A 69 5.88 15.01 -8.02
N CYS A 70 6.93 15.45 -7.34
CA CYS A 70 7.87 16.43 -7.90
C CYS A 70 9.19 15.82 -8.37
N MET A 71 9.38 14.52 -8.17
CA MET A 71 10.60 13.79 -8.54
C MET A 71 11.86 14.25 -7.81
N ARG A 72 11.70 14.97 -6.69
CA ARG A 72 12.82 15.42 -5.87
C ARG A 72 13.48 14.23 -5.17
N PRO A 73 14.82 14.11 -5.22
CA PRO A 73 15.51 13.09 -4.44
C PRO A 73 15.39 13.34 -2.94
N LEU A 74 15.24 12.24 -2.19
CA LEU A 74 15.17 12.25 -0.73
C LEU A 74 16.33 11.40 -0.22
N HIS A 75 17.23 12.01 0.58
CA HIS A 75 18.51 11.39 0.89
C HIS A 75 18.52 10.62 2.20
N GLN A 76 17.60 10.92 3.11
CA GLN A 76 17.55 10.28 4.42
C GLN A 76 16.12 9.83 4.71
N TYR A 77 16.02 8.70 5.41
CA TYR A 77 14.72 8.20 5.84
C TYR A 77 14.00 9.17 6.76
N SER A 78 12.71 9.31 6.52
CA SER A 78 11.78 9.94 7.46
C SER A 78 10.42 9.28 7.31
N ALA A 79 9.77 8.98 8.41
CA ALA A 79 8.42 8.43 8.41
C ALA A 79 7.42 9.36 7.72
N THR A 80 7.68 10.67 7.72
CA THR A 80 6.83 11.66 7.06
C THR A 80 6.84 11.57 5.54
N TYR A 81 7.80 10.84 4.95
CA TYR A 81 7.83 10.61 3.51
C TYR A 81 6.95 9.45 3.08
N ILE A 82 6.50 8.62 4.01
CA ILE A 82 5.62 7.49 3.72
C ILE A 82 4.17 7.97 3.77
N SER A 83 3.59 8.21 2.61
CA SER A 83 2.25 8.77 2.49
C SER A 83 1.23 7.68 2.19
N HIS A 84 0.25 7.51 3.06
CA HIS A 84 -0.86 6.60 2.81
C HIS A 84 -1.81 7.17 1.77
N ILE A 85 -2.22 6.32 0.83
CA ILE A 85 -3.22 6.67 -0.18
C ILE A 85 -4.59 6.70 0.45
N LEU A 86 -4.99 5.61 1.10
CA LEU A 86 -6.16 5.54 1.96
C LEU A 86 -5.68 5.56 3.42
N THR A 87 -6.24 6.45 4.22
CA THR A 87 -5.74 6.72 5.55
C THR A 87 -5.82 5.51 6.48
N ARG A 88 -4.86 5.39 7.38
CA ARG A 88 -4.84 4.34 8.39
C ARG A 88 -6.09 4.34 9.26
N GLY A 89 -6.58 5.53 9.60
CA GLY A 89 -7.73 5.65 10.47
C GLY A 89 -9.02 5.13 9.85
N ALA A 90 -9.23 5.44 8.56
CA ALA A 90 -10.42 5.02 7.85
C ALA A 90 -10.31 3.59 7.29
N HIS A 91 -9.09 3.16 6.96
CA HIS A 91 -8.84 1.87 6.33
C HIS A 91 -7.72 1.10 7.04
N PRO A 92 -7.91 0.71 8.32
CA PRO A 92 -6.87 0.01 9.07
C PRO A 92 -6.47 -1.33 8.44
N GLU A 93 -7.38 -1.99 7.73
CA GLU A 93 -7.13 -3.25 7.04
C GLU A 93 -6.09 -3.11 5.93
N MET A 94 -5.92 -1.92 5.38
CA MET A 94 -4.97 -1.62 4.30
C MET A 94 -3.74 -0.84 4.78
N ALA A 95 -3.65 -0.59 6.08
CA ALA A 95 -2.61 0.29 6.63
C ALA A 95 -1.18 -0.22 6.36
N HIS A 96 -0.99 -1.53 6.32
CA HIS A 96 0.30 -2.15 6.06
C HIS A 96 0.39 -2.79 4.67
N ASP A 97 -0.48 -2.41 3.74
CA ASP A 97 -0.34 -2.82 2.35
C ASP A 97 0.61 -1.87 1.62
N PRO A 98 1.75 -2.36 1.09
CA PRO A 98 2.70 -1.50 0.39
C PRO A 98 2.13 -0.76 -0.82
N ARG A 99 1.05 -1.25 -1.43
CA ARG A 99 0.36 -0.53 -2.52
C ARG A 99 -0.38 0.70 -2.01
N ASN A 100 -0.72 0.72 -0.74
CA ASN A 100 -1.46 1.82 -0.12
C ASN A 100 -0.57 2.97 0.32
N VAL A 101 0.68 2.95 -0.06
CA VAL A 101 1.62 4.03 0.28
C VAL A 101 2.46 4.40 -0.92
N ARG A 102 2.98 5.60 -0.88
CA ARG A 102 4.02 6.07 -1.80
C ARG A 102 4.92 7.04 -1.07
N ILE A 103 6.07 7.34 -1.67
CA ILE A 103 7.00 8.30 -1.11
C ILE A 103 6.69 9.68 -1.66
N LEU A 104 6.42 10.63 -0.76
CA LEU A 104 6.20 12.03 -1.07
C LEU A 104 7.09 12.88 -0.18
N CYS A 105 7.64 13.98 -0.72
CA CYS A 105 8.31 14.97 0.11
C CYS A 105 7.30 15.61 1.06
N PHE A 106 7.80 16.28 2.08
CA PHE A 106 6.94 16.87 3.12
C PHE A 106 5.85 17.78 2.54
N ASN A 107 6.20 18.65 1.61
CA ASN A 107 5.25 19.57 1.00
C ASN A 107 4.13 18.86 0.24
N HIS A 108 4.48 17.83 -0.54
CA HIS A 108 3.48 17.09 -1.31
C HIS A 108 2.70 16.11 -0.47
N HIS A 109 3.27 15.57 0.62
CA HIS A 109 2.51 14.81 1.60
C HIS A 109 1.42 15.70 2.21
N SER A 110 1.75 16.91 2.63
CA SER A 110 0.78 17.86 3.18
C SER A 110 -0.28 18.25 2.17
N GLN A 111 0.11 18.48 0.91
CA GLN A 111 -0.83 18.78 -0.17
C GLN A 111 -1.79 17.62 -0.41
N TYR A 112 -1.30 16.39 -0.38
CA TYR A 112 -2.12 15.21 -0.58
C TYR A 112 -3.17 15.02 0.53
N GLU A 113 -2.84 15.36 1.75
CA GLU A 113 -3.76 15.24 2.87
C GLU A 113 -4.96 16.19 2.78
N GLN A 114 -4.82 17.25 2.00
CA GLN A 114 -5.90 18.23 1.79
C GLN A 114 -6.69 17.86 0.53
N ARG A 115 -7.93 17.43 0.71
CA ARG A 115 -8.78 16.97 -0.42
C ARG A 115 -8.87 17.96 -1.59
N PRO A 116 -9.07 19.28 -1.38
CA PRO A 116 -9.17 20.20 -2.51
C PRO A 116 -7.91 20.28 -3.35
N THR A 117 -6.73 20.27 -2.72
CA THR A 117 -5.45 20.41 -3.41
C THR A 117 -4.93 19.12 -4.00
N ARG A 118 -5.39 17.98 -3.47
CA ARG A 118 -5.05 16.65 -3.97
C ARG A 118 -5.37 16.47 -5.45
N LYS A 119 -6.49 17.01 -5.90
CA LYS A 119 -6.97 16.88 -7.29
C LYS A 119 -6.06 17.55 -8.30
N THR A 120 -5.27 18.51 -7.88
CA THR A 120 -4.34 19.22 -8.77
C THR A 120 -2.99 18.52 -8.91
N MET A 121 -2.75 17.48 -8.13
CA MET A 121 -1.48 16.76 -8.15
C MET A 121 -1.36 15.89 -9.40
N ARG A 122 -0.14 15.80 -9.92
CA ARG A 122 0.18 14.97 -11.08
C ARG A 122 -0.16 13.50 -10.84
N ILE A 123 -0.01 13.02 -9.60
CA ILE A 123 -0.26 11.64 -9.22
C ILE A 123 -1.74 11.33 -8.99
N PHE A 124 -2.65 12.28 -9.19
CA PHE A 124 -4.07 12.08 -8.84
C PHE A 124 -4.72 10.93 -9.61
N ALA A 125 -4.52 10.87 -10.92
CA ALA A 125 -5.10 9.80 -11.74
C ALA A 125 -4.59 8.42 -11.33
N ASP A 126 -3.29 8.30 -11.05
CA ASP A 126 -2.71 7.05 -10.55
C ASP A 126 -3.26 6.70 -9.17
N THR A 127 -3.44 7.69 -8.31
CA THR A 127 -4.04 7.51 -6.99
C THR A 127 -5.44 6.91 -7.09
N GLU A 128 -6.28 7.44 -7.95
CA GLU A 128 -7.64 6.93 -8.14
C GLU A 128 -7.64 5.47 -8.64
N ARG A 129 -6.71 5.14 -9.53
CA ARG A 129 -6.55 3.79 -10.03
C ARG A 129 -6.16 2.83 -8.89
N VAL A 130 -5.19 3.20 -8.07
CA VAL A 130 -4.74 2.38 -6.94
C VAL A 130 -5.87 2.19 -5.92
N ILE A 131 -6.62 3.24 -5.61
CA ILE A 131 -7.76 3.16 -4.70
C ILE A 131 -8.78 2.14 -5.20
N SER A 132 -9.12 2.19 -6.50
CA SER A 132 -10.06 1.25 -7.09
C SER A 132 -9.58 -0.19 -7.00
N GLU A 133 -8.31 -0.43 -7.28
CA GLU A 133 -7.70 -1.76 -7.18
C GLU A 133 -7.69 -2.28 -5.74
N LEU A 134 -7.28 -1.45 -4.79
CA LEU A 134 -7.27 -1.83 -3.37
C LEU A 134 -8.65 -2.19 -2.87
N LYS A 135 -9.63 -1.35 -3.16
CA LYS A 135 -11.02 -1.60 -2.74
C LYS A 135 -11.58 -2.88 -3.32
N ALA A 136 -11.35 -3.11 -4.61
CA ALA A 136 -11.82 -4.33 -5.27
C ALA A 136 -11.19 -5.58 -4.64
N ASP A 137 -9.88 -5.55 -4.37
CA ASP A 137 -9.19 -6.69 -3.78
C ASP A 137 -9.66 -6.97 -2.34
N TYR A 138 -9.73 -5.93 -1.52
CA TYR A 138 -10.08 -6.11 -0.11
C TYR A 138 -11.56 -6.47 0.10
N LEU A 139 -12.45 -6.08 -0.80
CA LEU A 139 -13.85 -6.51 -0.74
C LEU A 139 -14.02 -8.03 -0.82
N GLN A 140 -13.08 -8.73 -1.41
CA GLN A 140 -13.14 -10.19 -1.51
C GLN A 140 -13.00 -10.88 -0.17
N ILE A 141 -12.28 -10.28 0.78
CA ILE A 141 -12.04 -10.86 2.11
C ILE A 141 -12.70 -10.05 3.22
N PHE A 142 -13.09 -8.81 2.94
CA PHE A 142 -13.75 -7.93 3.90
C PHE A 142 -15.00 -7.31 3.25
N PRO A 143 -16.04 -8.12 2.99
CA PRO A 143 -17.22 -7.65 2.26
C PRO A 143 -17.98 -6.51 2.96
N TYR A 144 -17.84 -6.38 4.27
CA TYR A 144 -18.48 -5.32 5.04
C TYR A 144 -17.86 -3.94 4.81
N LEU A 145 -16.72 -3.84 4.13
CA LEU A 145 -16.09 -2.54 3.85
C LEU A 145 -16.95 -1.63 2.98
N CYS A 146 -17.80 -2.23 2.14
CA CYS A 146 -18.73 -1.48 1.30
C CYS A 146 -19.76 -0.68 2.11
N GLU A 147 -20.12 -1.16 3.29
CA GLU A 147 -21.18 -0.55 4.09
C GLU A 147 -20.73 0.76 4.75
N ASN A 148 -19.43 0.92 4.94
CA ASN A 148 -18.85 2.08 5.60
C ASN A 148 -18.55 3.25 4.66
N GLU A 149 -18.72 3.07 3.35
CA GLU A 149 -18.43 4.11 2.36
C GLU A 149 -19.60 5.03 2.04
N LYS A 150 -20.74 4.80 2.66
CA LYS A 150 -21.95 5.60 2.45
C LYS A 150 -22.03 6.85 3.33
N ILE A 151 -20.91 7.24 3.91
CA ILE A 151 -20.83 8.44 4.74
C ILE A 151 -20.16 9.57 3.99
#